data_905504c5208bfc4f52b72c0b57ab37a4
#
_entry.id   905504c5208bfc4f52b72c0b57ab37a4
#
_cell.length_a   1.000
_cell.length_b   1.000
_cell.length_c   1.000
_cell.angle_alpha   90.00
_cell.angle_beta   90.00
_cell.angle_gamma   90.00
#
_symmetry.space_group_name_H-M   'P 1'
#
loop_
_entity.id
_entity.type
_entity.pdbx_description
1 polymer ?
#
loop_
_entity_poly.entity_id
_entity_poly.type
_entity_poly.pdbx_seq_one_letter_code
_entity_poly.pdbx_strand_id
1 'polypeptide(L)'
;MHGRTRDQQYTGIAEYDTIAAIKAELAIPVIANGDIDSPRKAAEVLRLTGADAVMIGRAAQGRPWLLGQVAHHLATGGELPDPGLAEVRDILLGHLEALHVFYGEPSGVRIARKHLGWYAKDRPGQAFEQRRAFLAVVNQAATAQDQLRLTRDYFDALAAGVAPALPAAA
;
A
#
# COMPACT_ATOMS: atom_id res chain seq x y z
N MET A 1 -19.65 -3.86 1.13
CA MET A 1 -19.82 -5.34 1.22
C MET A 1 -18.53 -6.03 0.83
N HIS A 2 -18.23 -7.18 1.42
CA HIS A 2 -17.03 -7.97 1.13
C HIS A 2 -17.42 -9.31 0.52
N GLY A 3 -16.74 -9.70 -0.55
CA GLY A 3 -17.00 -10.93 -1.30
C GLY A 3 -16.47 -12.23 -0.63
N ARG A 4 -16.20 -12.20 0.67
CA ARG A 4 -15.87 -13.38 1.50
C ARG A 4 -16.63 -13.34 2.81
N THR A 5 -16.96 -14.52 3.35
CA THR A 5 -17.45 -14.65 4.71
C THR A 5 -16.29 -14.54 5.72
N ARG A 6 -16.61 -14.32 7.00
CA ARG A 6 -15.63 -14.27 8.07
C ARG A 6 -14.82 -15.56 8.19
N ASP A 7 -15.46 -16.70 7.98
CA ASP A 7 -14.81 -18.03 8.09
C ASP A 7 -13.80 -18.29 6.97
N GLN A 8 -14.01 -17.71 5.79
CA GLN A 8 -13.08 -17.81 4.66
C GLN A 8 -11.80 -17.01 4.90
N GLN A 9 -11.82 -15.99 5.76
CA GLN A 9 -10.69 -15.08 6.00
C GLN A 9 -10.09 -14.56 4.68
N TYR A 10 -8.86 -14.99 4.34
CA TYR A 10 -8.16 -14.62 3.12
C TYR A 10 -7.97 -15.78 2.14
N THR A 11 -8.63 -16.92 2.40
CA THR A 11 -8.56 -18.10 1.52
C THR A 11 -9.51 -17.98 0.34
N GLY A 12 -9.16 -18.60 -0.78
CA GLY A 12 -9.98 -18.58 -1.99
C GLY A 12 -10.04 -17.20 -2.66
N ILE A 13 -11.02 -17.01 -3.52
CA ILE A 13 -11.26 -15.78 -4.30
C ILE A 13 -12.51 -15.10 -3.75
N ALA A 14 -12.50 -13.76 -3.67
CA ALA A 14 -13.69 -12.99 -3.34
C ALA A 14 -14.73 -13.17 -4.45
N GLU A 15 -15.96 -13.55 -4.09
CA GLU A 15 -17.07 -13.67 -5.04
C GLU A 15 -17.85 -12.35 -5.13
N TYR A 16 -18.45 -12.09 -6.26
CA TYR A 16 -19.13 -10.82 -6.51
C TYR A 16 -20.64 -10.98 -6.76
N ASP A 17 -21.12 -12.18 -6.96
CA ASP A 17 -22.53 -12.46 -7.29
C ASP A 17 -23.46 -12.04 -6.15
N THR A 18 -23.10 -12.32 -4.90
CA THR A 18 -23.84 -11.86 -3.73
C THR A 18 -23.87 -10.33 -3.62
N ILE A 19 -22.77 -9.66 -3.98
CA ILE A 19 -22.72 -8.18 -3.97
C ILE A 19 -23.68 -7.64 -5.05
N ALA A 20 -23.69 -8.23 -6.23
CA ALA A 20 -24.59 -7.86 -7.32
C ALA A 20 -26.07 -8.06 -6.93
N ALA A 21 -26.40 -9.22 -6.35
CA ALA A 21 -27.76 -9.53 -5.89
C ALA A 21 -28.24 -8.51 -4.85
N ILE A 22 -27.41 -8.20 -3.87
CA ILE A 22 -27.75 -7.22 -2.84
C ILE A 22 -27.88 -5.80 -3.42
N LYS A 23 -26.99 -5.41 -4.35
CA LYS A 23 -27.11 -4.11 -5.02
C LYS A 23 -28.42 -3.98 -5.79
N ALA A 24 -28.90 -5.04 -6.41
CA ALA A 24 -30.17 -5.06 -7.14
C ALA A 24 -31.38 -4.80 -6.22
N GLU A 25 -31.31 -5.20 -4.96
CA GLU A 25 -32.38 -5.05 -3.96
C GLU A 25 -32.33 -3.73 -3.17
N LEU A 26 -31.17 -3.04 -3.18
CA LEU A 26 -30.96 -1.87 -2.33
C LEU A 26 -30.94 -0.55 -3.12
N ALA A 27 -31.69 0.44 -2.63
CA ALA A 27 -31.68 1.80 -3.16
C ALA A 27 -30.51 2.67 -2.59
N ILE A 28 -29.87 2.23 -1.50
CA ILE A 28 -28.73 2.94 -0.90
C ILE A 28 -27.43 2.61 -1.65
N PRO A 29 -26.40 3.48 -1.56
CA PRO A 29 -25.09 3.18 -2.15
C PRO A 29 -24.48 1.91 -1.58
N VAL A 30 -23.96 1.05 -2.48
CA VAL A 30 -23.24 -0.18 -2.14
C VAL A 30 -21.79 -0.03 -2.55
N ILE A 31 -20.88 -0.25 -1.62
CA ILE A 31 -19.42 -0.22 -1.86
C ILE A 31 -18.92 -1.66 -1.91
N ALA A 32 -18.40 -2.10 -3.06
CA ALA A 32 -17.84 -3.43 -3.25
C ALA A 32 -16.42 -3.51 -2.70
N ASN A 33 -16.11 -4.60 -1.98
CA ASN A 33 -14.78 -4.87 -1.43
C ASN A 33 -14.42 -6.35 -1.60
N GLY A 34 -13.16 -6.64 -1.85
CA GLY A 34 -12.59 -7.97 -1.98
C GLY A 34 -11.68 -8.09 -3.20
N ASP A 35 -10.41 -8.44 -3.00
CA ASP A 35 -9.40 -8.73 -4.03
C ASP A 35 -9.27 -7.69 -5.16
N ILE A 36 -9.51 -6.43 -4.83
CA ILE A 36 -9.35 -5.30 -5.77
C ILE A 36 -7.91 -4.80 -5.61
N ASP A 37 -7.05 -5.13 -6.56
CA ASP A 37 -5.61 -4.91 -6.51
C ASP A 37 -5.04 -4.08 -7.68
N SER A 38 -5.90 -3.73 -8.62
CA SER A 38 -5.53 -2.99 -9.83
C SER A 38 -6.68 -2.11 -10.35
N PRO A 39 -6.37 -1.08 -11.18
CA PRO A 39 -7.39 -0.27 -11.84
C PRO A 39 -8.38 -1.08 -12.67
N ARG A 40 -7.88 -2.03 -13.46
CA ARG A 40 -8.71 -2.92 -14.27
C ARG A 40 -9.64 -3.77 -13.42
N LYS A 41 -9.13 -4.31 -12.30
CA LYS A 41 -9.96 -5.12 -11.38
C LYS A 41 -11.04 -4.27 -10.72
N ALA A 42 -10.77 -3.01 -10.39
CA ALA A 42 -11.78 -2.10 -9.88
C ALA A 42 -12.92 -1.86 -10.89
N ALA A 43 -12.57 -1.60 -12.16
CA ALA A 43 -13.56 -1.45 -13.24
C ALA A 43 -14.36 -2.74 -13.48
N GLU A 44 -13.69 -3.89 -13.49
CA GLU A 44 -14.34 -5.19 -13.61
C GLU A 44 -15.37 -5.43 -12.50
N VAL A 45 -14.98 -5.17 -11.23
CA VAL A 45 -15.86 -5.38 -10.09
C VAL A 45 -17.07 -4.45 -10.13
N LEU A 46 -16.91 -3.18 -10.48
CA LEU A 46 -18.05 -2.27 -10.65
C LEU A 46 -19.00 -2.75 -11.76
N ARG A 47 -18.45 -3.21 -12.88
CA ARG A 47 -19.28 -3.74 -13.99
C ARG A 47 -20.03 -5.01 -13.61
N LEU A 48 -19.39 -5.93 -12.86
CA LEU A 48 -20.01 -7.19 -12.45
C LEU A 48 -21.08 -7.00 -11.36
N THR A 49 -20.85 -6.08 -10.43
CA THR A 49 -21.71 -5.95 -9.27
C THR A 49 -22.76 -4.86 -9.39
N GLY A 50 -22.57 -3.89 -10.29
CA GLY A 50 -23.38 -2.66 -10.31
C GLY A 50 -23.21 -1.78 -9.08
N ALA A 51 -22.20 -2.06 -8.23
CA ALA A 51 -21.93 -1.26 -7.02
C ALA A 51 -21.57 0.18 -7.37
N ASP A 52 -21.86 1.10 -6.45
CA ASP A 52 -21.66 2.54 -6.65
C ASP A 52 -20.19 2.96 -6.47
N ALA A 53 -19.42 2.18 -5.73
CA ALA A 53 -18.01 2.41 -5.49
C ALA A 53 -17.26 1.12 -5.14
N VAL A 54 -15.93 1.21 -5.10
CA VAL A 54 -15.04 0.15 -4.62
C VAL A 54 -14.28 0.58 -3.37
N MET A 55 -13.96 -0.37 -2.50
CA MET A 55 -13.08 -0.19 -1.36
C MET A 55 -11.84 -1.07 -1.54
N ILE A 56 -10.67 -0.45 -1.54
CA ILE A 56 -9.38 -1.13 -1.67
C ILE A 56 -8.76 -1.27 -0.28
N GLY A 57 -8.40 -2.50 0.09
CA GLY A 57 -7.79 -2.82 1.37
C GLY A 57 -6.28 -3.06 1.24
N ARG A 58 -5.87 -4.31 1.36
CA ARG A 58 -4.46 -4.75 1.41
C ARG A 58 -3.62 -4.29 0.23
N ALA A 59 -4.18 -4.16 -0.96
CA ALA A 59 -3.45 -3.74 -2.15
C ALA A 59 -2.94 -2.29 -2.08
N ALA A 60 -3.53 -1.44 -1.25
CA ALA A 60 -3.05 -0.07 -1.01
C ALA A 60 -1.90 0.00 0.02
N GLN A 61 -1.61 -1.09 0.74
CA GLN A 61 -0.52 -1.13 1.72
C GLN A 61 0.84 -1.04 1.00
N GLY A 62 1.58 0.03 1.26
CA GLY A 62 2.84 0.34 0.56
C GLY A 62 2.67 0.84 -0.88
N ARG A 63 1.42 1.01 -1.35
CA ARG A 63 1.05 1.50 -2.69
C ARG A 63 -0.15 2.45 -2.63
N PRO A 64 -0.14 3.54 -1.84
CA PRO A 64 -1.31 4.42 -1.71
C PRO A 64 -1.70 5.09 -3.04
N TRP A 65 -0.78 5.27 -3.97
CA TRP A 65 -1.04 5.79 -5.32
C TRP A 65 -2.01 4.93 -6.13
N LEU A 66 -2.20 3.65 -5.77
CA LEU A 66 -3.18 2.77 -6.39
C LEU A 66 -4.59 3.39 -6.38
N LEU A 67 -4.94 4.13 -5.33
CA LEU A 67 -6.25 4.80 -5.25
C LEU A 67 -6.40 5.87 -6.34
N GLY A 68 -5.36 6.66 -6.58
CA GLY A 68 -5.33 7.64 -7.67
C GLY A 68 -5.34 6.98 -9.06
N GLN A 69 -4.59 5.89 -9.22
CA GLN A 69 -4.59 5.10 -10.46
C GLN A 69 -5.98 4.54 -10.78
N VAL A 70 -6.66 4.00 -9.77
CA VAL A 70 -8.05 3.50 -9.92
C VAL A 70 -9.01 4.64 -10.28
N ALA A 71 -8.96 5.76 -9.57
CA ALA A 71 -9.80 6.92 -9.87
C ALA A 71 -9.60 7.43 -11.31
N HIS A 72 -8.34 7.55 -11.74
CA HIS A 72 -8.00 7.95 -13.11
C HIS A 72 -8.55 6.96 -14.15
N HIS A 73 -8.33 5.67 -13.93
CA HIS A 73 -8.79 4.63 -14.85
C HIS A 73 -10.32 4.60 -14.99
N LEU A 74 -11.03 4.72 -13.87
CA LEU A 74 -12.49 4.75 -13.89
C LEU A 74 -13.04 5.99 -14.59
N ALA A 75 -12.34 7.12 -14.53
CA ALA A 75 -12.75 8.37 -15.18
C ALA A 75 -12.41 8.43 -16.67
N THR A 76 -11.30 7.80 -17.10
CA THR A 76 -10.73 8.04 -18.44
C THR A 76 -10.54 6.76 -19.26
N GLY A 77 -10.57 5.58 -18.63
CA GLY A 77 -10.15 4.31 -19.25
C GLY A 77 -8.63 4.17 -19.41
N GLY A 78 -7.85 5.22 -19.12
CA GLY A 78 -6.39 5.24 -19.22
C GLY A 78 -5.71 4.59 -18.02
N GLU A 79 -4.41 4.32 -18.15
CA GLU A 79 -3.56 3.80 -17.06
C GLU A 79 -2.48 4.84 -16.70
N LEU A 80 -2.25 5.01 -15.41
CA LEU A 80 -1.11 5.77 -14.89
C LEU A 80 0.00 4.80 -14.51
N PRO A 81 1.27 5.13 -14.82
CA PRO A 81 2.40 4.31 -14.37
C PRO A 81 2.52 4.31 -12.85
N ASP A 82 3.24 3.33 -12.32
CA ASP A 82 3.69 3.39 -10.92
C ASP A 82 4.70 4.53 -10.74
N PRO A 83 4.73 5.19 -9.57
CA PRO A 83 5.71 6.22 -9.28
C PRO A 83 7.13 5.68 -9.27
N GLY A 84 8.09 6.52 -9.66
CA GLY A 84 9.51 6.20 -9.54
C GLY A 84 9.99 6.11 -8.08
N LEU A 85 11.16 5.51 -7.86
CA LEU A 85 11.69 5.28 -6.49
C LEU A 85 11.82 6.57 -5.67
N ALA A 86 12.19 7.69 -6.29
CA ALA A 86 12.28 8.99 -5.60
C ALA A 86 10.89 9.47 -5.13
N GLU A 87 9.88 9.32 -5.95
CA GLU A 87 8.50 9.69 -5.59
C GLU A 87 7.95 8.74 -4.51
N VAL A 88 8.20 7.43 -4.62
CA VAL A 88 7.86 6.46 -3.56
C VAL A 88 8.50 6.84 -2.24
N ARG A 89 9.79 7.23 -2.25
CA ARG A 89 10.49 7.75 -1.06
C ARG A 89 9.75 8.93 -0.45
N ASP A 90 9.40 9.93 -1.25
CA ASP A 90 8.79 11.16 -0.76
C ASP A 90 7.39 10.89 -0.17
N ILE A 91 6.59 10.04 -0.84
CA ILE A 91 5.30 9.57 -0.32
C ILE A 91 5.49 8.85 1.02
N LEU A 92 6.48 7.95 1.10
CA LEU A 92 6.75 7.21 2.34
C LEU A 92 7.20 8.14 3.47
N LEU A 93 8.13 9.05 3.22
CA LEU A 93 8.61 9.99 4.24
C LEU A 93 7.46 10.84 4.79
N GLY A 94 6.63 11.42 3.94
CA GLY A 94 5.44 12.15 4.38
C GLY A 94 4.46 11.30 5.19
N HIS A 95 4.29 10.01 4.81
CA HIS A 95 3.45 9.07 5.57
C HIS A 95 4.04 8.78 6.96
N LEU A 96 5.36 8.59 7.07
CA LEU A 96 6.05 8.39 8.36
C LEU A 96 5.92 9.62 9.25
N GLU A 97 6.17 10.81 8.71
CA GLU A 97 6.01 12.07 9.45
C GLU A 97 4.59 12.23 9.99
N ALA A 98 3.58 11.96 9.17
CA ALA A 98 2.18 11.99 9.59
C ALA A 98 1.90 11.00 10.73
N LEU A 99 2.46 9.78 10.67
CA LEU A 99 2.34 8.79 11.75
C LEU A 99 3.02 9.26 13.04
N HIS A 100 4.22 9.86 12.94
CA HIS A 100 4.95 10.37 14.11
C HIS A 100 4.20 11.52 14.77
N VAL A 101 3.63 12.43 14.00
CA VAL A 101 2.82 13.55 14.52
C VAL A 101 1.54 13.06 15.17
N PHE A 102 0.83 12.14 14.50
CA PHE A 102 -0.51 11.70 14.96
C PHE A 102 -0.46 10.82 16.23
N TYR A 103 0.51 9.89 16.30
CA TYR A 103 0.61 8.94 17.42
C TYR A 103 1.63 9.34 18.49
N GLY A 104 2.38 10.42 18.28
CA GLY A 104 3.56 10.77 19.06
C GLY A 104 4.76 9.88 18.71
N GLU A 105 5.99 10.37 18.98
CA GLU A 105 7.21 9.72 18.50
C GLU A 105 7.35 8.24 18.91
N PRO A 106 7.23 7.84 20.20
CA PRO A 106 7.46 6.44 20.57
C PRO A 106 6.47 5.46 19.93
N SER A 107 5.21 5.85 19.83
CA SER A 107 4.16 5.02 19.21
C SER A 107 4.22 5.07 17.70
N GLY A 108 4.44 6.26 17.13
CA GLY A 108 4.55 6.47 15.69
C GLY A 108 5.69 5.68 15.08
N VAL A 109 6.89 5.73 15.66
CA VAL A 109 8.06 4.94 15.23
C VAL A 109 7.77 3.45 15.22
N ARG A 110 7.09 2.94 16.27
CA ARG A 110 6.73 1.52 16.35
C ARG A 110 5.67 1.12 15.33
N ILE A 111 4.65 1.94 15.12
CA ILE A 111 3.58 1.71 14.15
C ILE A 111 4.14 1.75 12.72
N ALA A 112 5.06 2.67 12.44
CA ALA A 112 5.70 2.85 11.15
C ALA A 112 6.43 1.61 10.62
N ARG A 113 6.94 0.73 11.49
CA ARG A 113 7.70 -0.47 11.12
C ARG A 113 6.97 -1.37 10.11
N LYS A 114 5.67 -1.59 10.29
CA LYS A 114 4.88 -2.37 9.34
C LYS A 114 4.71 -1.68 8.00
N HIS A 115 4.57 -0.34 8.00
CA HIS A 115 4.46 0.45 6.77
C HIS A 115 5.77 0.42 5.99
N LEU A 116 6.92 0.58 6.66
CA LEU A 116 8.25 0.40 6.05
C LEU A 116 8.38 -0.95 5.34
N GLY A 117 7.93 -2.04 5.99
CA GLY A 117 7.91 -3.37 5.40
C GLY A 117 7.08 -3.45 4.11
N TRP A 118 5.92 -2.79 4.08
CA TRP A 118 5.06 -2.76 2.91
C TRP A 118 5.64 -1.92 1.77
N TYR A 119 6.15 -0.72 2.07
CA TYR A 119 6.74 0.15 1.04
C TYR A 119 8.04 -0.39 0.46
N ALA A 120 8.85 -1.10 1.26
CA ALA A 120 10.08 -1.71 0.80
C ALA A 120 9.86 -3.05 0.07
N LYS A 121 8.62 -3.49 -0.11
CA LYS A 121 8.34 -4.76 -0.79
C LYS A 121 8.39 -4.58 -2.31
N ASP A 122 9.10 -5.49 -2.99
CA ASP A 122 9.10 -5.65 -4.45
C ASP A 122 9.46 -4.35 -5.22
N ARG A 123 10.50 -3.61 -4.76
CA ARG A 123 10.97 -2.41 -5.46
C ARG A 123 11.91 -2.76 -6.63
N PRO A 124 11.82 -2.03 -7.75
CA PRO A 124 12.74 -2.21 -8.88
C PRO A 124 14.20 -2.09 -8.44
N GLY A 125 15.06 -2.98 -8.93
CA GLY A 125 16.49 -2.97 -8.62
C GLY A 125 16.88 -3.42 -7.21
N GLN A 126 15.90 -3.76 -6.35
CA GLN A 126 16.13 -4.16 -4.98
C GLN A 126 16.47 -5.66 -4.87
N ALA A 127 17.65 -6.00 -4.34
CA ALA A 127 17.96 -7.37 -3.94
C ALA A 127 17.25 -7.73 -2.61
N PHE A 128 16.87 -8.99 -2.45
CA PHE A 128 16.24 -9.50 -1.23
C PHE A 128 17.07 -9.19 0.03
N GLU A 129 18.39 -9.40 -0.03
CA GLU A 129 19.30 -9.15 1.10
C GLU A 129 19.41 -7.66 1.45
N GLN A 130 19.37 -6.76 0.46
CA GLN A 130 19.35 -5.31 0.70
C GLN A 130 18.09 -4.89 1.46
N ARG A 131 16.93 -5.41 1.06
CA ARG A 131 15.68 -5.16 1.78
C ARG A 131 15.73 -5.70 3.20
N ARG A 132 16.21 -6.92 3.38
CA ARG A 132 16.33 -7.56 4.69
C ARG A 132 17.24 -6.77 5.62
N ALA A 133 18.40 -6.35 5.13
CA ALA A 133 19.34 -5.52 5.88
C ALA A 133 18.73 -4.15 6.26
N PHE A 134 18.07 -3.48 5.31
CA PHE A 134 17.35 -2.23 5.58
C PHE A 134 16.34 -2.40 6.72
N LEU A 135 15.45 -3.39 6.60
CA LEU A 135 14.41 -3.61 7.60
C LEU A 135 14.98 -3.99 8.98
N ALA A 136 16.09 -4.74 9.02
CA ALA A 136 16.77 -5.08 10.28
C ALA A 136 17.26 -3.82 11.01
N VAL A 137 17.83 -2.86 10.28
CA VAL A 137 18.36 -1.61 10.85
C VAL A 137 17.25 -0.62 11.18
N VAL A 138 16.36 -0.31 10.22
CA VAL A 138 15.33 0.72 10.39
C VAL A 138 14.29 0.37 11.45
N ASN A 139 14.03 -0.91 11.68
CA ASN A 139 13.13 -1.37 12.73
C ASN A 139 13.71 -1.25 14.15
N GLN A 140 15.01 -1.01 14.28
CA GLN A 140 15.68 -0.71 15.56
C GLN A 140 15.76 0.79 15.84
N ALA A 141 15.44 1.64 14.86
CA ALA A 141 15.41 3.09 15.10
C ALA A 141 14.52 3.42 16.30
N ALA A 142 15.07 4.20 17.24
CA ALA A 142 14.38 4.62 18.45
C ALA A 142 13.71 5.99 18.28
N THR A 143 14.19 6.82 17.34
CA THR A 143 13.72 8.18 17.09
C THR A 143 13.07 8.30 15.71
N ALA A 144 12.14 9.24 15.56
CA ALA A 144 11.56 9.61 14.28
C ALA A 144 12.63 10.09 13.29
N GLN A 145 13.59 10.88 13.77
CA GLN A 145 14.67 11.43 12.97
C GLN A 145 15.53 10.32 12.35
N ASP A 146 15.94 9.31 13.12
CA ASP A 146 16.74 8.20 12.62
C ASP A 146 15.94 7.35 11.64
N GLN A 147 14.66 7.10 11.93
CA GLN A 147 13.80 6.32 11.04
C GLN A 147 13.62 7.00 9.69
N LEU A 148 13.40 8.32 9.67
CA LEU A 148 13.29 9.12 8.43
C LEU A 148 14.61 9.16 7.67
N ARG A 149 15.74 9.39 8.35
CA ARG A 149 17.07 9.43 7.74
C ARG A 149 17.41 8.08 7.08
N LEU A 150 17.32 6.98 7.82
CA LEU A 150 17.61 5.64 7.31
C LEU A 150 16.72 5.27 6.11
N THR A 151 15.45 5.69 6.15
CA THR A 151 14.51 5.46 5.05
C THR A 151 14.90 6.25 3.81
N ARG A 152 15.25 7.53 3.96
CA ARG A 152 15.71 8.39 2.87
C ARG A 152 16.96 7.83 2.23
N ASP A 153 18.00 7.56 3.03
CA ASP A 153 19.28 7.06 2.56
C ASP A 153 19.13 5.75 1.77
N TYR A 154 18.26 4.87 2.24
CA TYR A 154 17.99 3.60 1.57
C TYR A 154 17.32 3.78 0.20
N PHE A 155 16.27 4.58 0.11
CA PHE A 155 15.57 4.79 -1.17
C PHE A 155 16.39 5.63 -2.15
N ASP A 156 17.20 6.57 -1.66
CA ASP A 156 18.14 7.33 -2.50
C ASP A 156 19.20 6.41 -3.13
N ALA A 157 19.76 5.50 -2.35
CA ALA A 157 20.70 4.52 -2.87
C ALA A 157 20.06 3.61 -3.93
N LEU A 158 18.84 3.13 -3.69
CA LEU A 158 18.10 2.34 -4.68
C LEU A 158 17.84 3.13 -5.97
N ALA A 159 17.43 4.38 -5.85
CA ALA A 159 17.16 5.23 -7.01
C ALA A 159 18.45 5.53 -7.81
N ALA A 160 19.59 5.61 -7.14
CA ALA A 160 20.90 5.78 -7.76
C ALA A 160 21.49 4.45 -8.30
N GLY A 161 20.84 3.31 -8.07
CA GLY A 161 21.35 2.00 -8.48
C GLY A 161 22.61 1.55 -7.72
N VAL A 162 22.84 2.09 -6.50
CA VAL A 162 23.99 1.75 -5.67
C VAL A 162 23.57 0.96 -4.43
N ALA A 163 24.53 0.25 -3.82
CA ALA A 163 24.25 -0.46 -2.58
C ALA A 163 24.03 0.53 -1.44
N PRO A 164 22.92 0.40 -0.64
CA PRO A 164 22.69 1.25 0.52
C PRO A 164 23.80 1.10 1.57
N ALA A 165 24.38 2.21 2.02
CA ALA A 165 25.29 2.22 3.15
C ALA A 165 24.48 2.13 4.45
N LEU A 166 24.26 0.91 4.94
CA LEU A 166 23.51 0.67 6.18
C LEU A 166 24.50 0.46 7.35
N PRO A 167 24.27 1.04 8.53
CA PRO A 167 25.03 0.69 9.71
C PRO A 167 24.86 -0.79 10.05
N ALA A 168 25.86 -1.40 10.68
CA ALA A 168 25.74 -2.77 11.16
C ALA A 168 24.53 -2.87 12.11
N ALA A 169 23.71 -3.90 11.95
CA ALA A 169 22.66 -4.20 12.92
C ALA A 169 23.32 -4.59 14.24
N ALA A 170 22.98 -3.90 15.33
CA ALA A 170 23.51 -4.16 16.66
C ALA A 170 23.01 -5.49 17.21
#